data_797cda983f37f8f6019ed05aaebf0981
#
_entry.id   797cda983f37f8f6019ed05aaebf0981
#
_cell.length_a   1.000
_cell.length_b   1.000
_cell.length_c   1.000
_cell.angle_alpha   90.00
_cell.angle_beta   90.00
_cell.angle_gamma   90.00
#
_symmetry.space_group_name_H-M   'P 1'
#
loop_
_entity.id
_entity.type
_entity.pdbx_description
1 polymer ?
#
loop_
_entity_poly.entity_id
_entity_poly.type
_entity_poly.pdbx_seq_one_letter_code
_entity_poly.pdbx_strand_id
1 'polypeptide(L)'
;AYEAPGRPRCLCVAGGVEMYVAFHRHFQIKRMPETGERHHPACPSYEPGPAMSGLGELVGEAVVQLDPARVELHVDFPWARVPGRPGVSREPAEPSEVGRTRRRMSLRALMHFLFERAGFNRWSPAMAGKRNQGVLHKYLLEAAEDVSVKGVALTERLYVPEPFIEATKADAAQRRREKLAVLRPHDGHSPLALLLGEFKGSDAAVGGCRVWVKHMPDAPLLIAGKTWARIQKV
;
A
#
# COMPACT_ATOMS: atom_id res chain seq x y z
N ALA A 1 -29.24 -2.46 4.90
CA ALA A 1 -28.17 -3.45 5.12
C ALA A 1 -27.02 -2.90 5.98
N TYR A 2 -26.65 -1.62 5.85
CA TYR A 2 -25.59 -0.99 6.65
C TYR A 2 -26.01 -0.81 8.13
N GLU A 3 -27.26 -0.45 8.36
CA GLU A 3 -27.84 -0.27 9.69
C GLU A 3 -28.74 -1.44 10.13
N ALA A 4 -28.92 -2.42 9.27
CA ALA A 4 -29.75 -3.59 9.57
C ALA A 4 -29.01 -4.56 10.50
N PRO A 5 -29.69 -5.22 11.45
CA PRO A 5 -29.08 -6.16 12.37
C PRO A 5 -28.54 -7.43 11.69
N GLY A 6 -28.94 -7.70 10.44
CA GLY A 6 -28.48 -8.85 9.66
C GLY A 6 -27.27 -8.54 8.78
N ARG A 7 -26.26 -9.39 8.83
CA ARG A 7 -25.07 -9.30 7.94
C ARG A 7 -25.36 -10.00 6.60
N PRO A 8 -24.90 -9.43 5.47
CA PRO A 8 -24.94 -10.13 4.19
C PRO A 8 -24.07 -11.38 4.25
N ARG A 9 -24.38 -12.39 3.45
CA ARG A 9 -23.60 -13.64 3.36
C ARG A 9 -23.16 -13.90 1.92
N CYS A 10 -21.90 -14.32 1.78
CA CYS A 10 -21.38 -14.82 0.52
C CYS A 10 -21.85 -16.26 0.31
N LEU A 11 -22.50 -16.55 -0.79
CA LEU A 11 -23.05 -17.88 -1.07
C LEU A 11 -22.09 -18.79 -1.86
N CYS A 12 -20.80 -18.55 -1.79
CA CYS A 12 -19.79 -19.36 -2.49
C CYS A 12 -19.62 -20.77 -1.90
N VAL A 13 -20.09 -20.99 -0.69
CA VAL A 13 -20.11 -22.30 -0.01
C VAL A 13 -21.46 -22.52 0.65
N ALA A 14 -21.82 -23.78 0.89
CA ALA A 14 -23.05 -24.14 1.60
C ALA A 14 -23.09 -23.47 2.99
N GLY A 15 -24.25 -22.92 3.37
CA GLY A 15 -24.44 -22.15 4.61
C GLY A 15 -23.92 -20.71 4.56
N GLY A 16 -23.18 -20.36 3.50
CA GLY A 16 -22.67 -19.00 3.26
C GLY A 16 -21.65 -18.52 4.30
N VAL A 17 -20.81 -17.55 3.91
CA VAL A 17 -19.82 -16.91 4.80
C VAL A 17 -20.28 -15.47 5.07
N GLU A 18 -20.24 -15.04 6.32
CA GLU A 18 -20.63 -13.67 6.69
C GLU A 18 -19.74 -12.63 6.04
N MET A 19 -20.35 -11.54 5.62
CA MET A 19 -19.74 -10.36 5.04
C MET A 19 -20.13 -9.14 5.86
N TYR A 20 -19.52 -7.99 5.62
CA TYR A 20 -19.99 -6.73 6.16
C TYR A 20 -20.08 -5.66 5.08
N VAL A 21 -20.86 -4.62 5.34
CA VAL A 21 -20.98 -3.46 4.46
C VAL A 21 -20.10 -2.36 5.03
N ALA A 22 -19.09 -1.96 4.28
CA ALA A 22 -18.27 -0.80 4.58
C ALA A 22 -18.76 0.40 3.77
N PHE A 23 -18.67 1.59 4.34
CA PHE A 23 -18.91 2.85 3.65
C PHE A 23 -17.62 3.68 3.66
N HIS A 24 -17.10 3.97 2.48
CA HIS A 24 -15.98 4.90 2.31
C HIS A 24 -16.43 6.11 1.48
N ARG A 25 -16.54 6.00 0.17
CA ARG A 25 -17.20 6.97 -0.71
C ARG A 25 -18.51 6.42 -1.25
N HIS A 26 -18.63 5.11 -1.25
CA HIS A 26 -19.78 4.32 -1.64
C HIS A 26 -19.86 3.07 -0.76
N PHE A 27 -21.02 2.45 -0.72
CA PHE A 27 -21.17 1.19 0.02
C PHE A 27 -20.47 0.05 -0.71
N GLN A 28 -19.68 -0.71 0.03
CA GLN A 28 -18.97 -1.90 -0.45
C GLN A 28 -19.26 -3.07 0.46
N ILE A 29 -19.49 -4.24 -0.12
CA ILE A 29 -19.57 -5.49 0.63
C ILE A 29 -18.15 -6.05 0.74
N LYS A 30 -17.68 -6.19 1.97
CA LYS A 30 -16.34 -6.70 2.27
C LYS A 30 -16.44 -8.01 3.06
N ARG A 31 -15.44 -8.84 2.92
CA ARG A 31 -15.24 -10.05 3.69
C ARG A 31 -14.96 -9.69 5.16
N MET A 32 -15.53 -10.47 6.08
CA MET A 32 -15.14 -10.38 7.49
C MET A 32 -13.65 -10.72 7.66
N PRO A 33 -12.96 -10.07 8.59
CA PRO A 33 -11.59 -10.45 8.94
C PRO A 33 -11.47 -11.95 9.22
N GLU A 34 -10.33 -12.54 8.88
CA GLU A 34 -9.98 -13.95 9.12
C GLU A 34 -10.96 -15.00 8.55
N THR A 35 -11.85 -14.61 7.64
CA THR A 35 -12.79 -15.54 7.01
C THR A 35 -12.39 -15.92 5.57
N GLY A 36 -11.21 -15.52 5.10
CA GLY A 36 -10.77 -15.75 3.72
C GLY A 36 -10.75 -17.20 3.31
N GLU A 37 -10.22 -18.07 4.16
CA GLU A 37 -10.13 -19.52 3.93
C GLU A 37 -11.50 -20.21 3.91
N ARG A 38 -12.50 -19.62 4.53
CA ARG A 38 -13.86 -20.17 4.60
C ARG A 38 -14.63 -20.00 3.30
N HIS A 39 -14.13 -19.17 2.39
CA HIS A 39 -14.71 -19.01 1.06
C HIS A 39 -14.22 -20.09 0.12
N HIS A 40 -14.99 -20.39 -0.92
CA HIS A 40 -14.57 -21.31 -1.98
C HIS A 40 -13.34 -20.74 -2.71
N PRO A 41 -12.32 -21.54 -3.08
CA PRO A 41 -11.11 -21.04 -3.75
C PRO A 41 -11.33 -20.22 -5.02
N ALA A 42 -12.41 -20.47 -5.74
CA ALA A 42 -12.81 -19.65 -6.91
C ALA A 42 -13.59 -18.37 -6.56
N CYS A 43 -13.88 -18.12 -5.28
CA CYS A 43 -14.59 -16.92 -4.85
C CYS A 43 -13.65 -15.71 -4.83
N PRO A 44 -14.09 -14.53 -5.30
CA PRO A 44 -13.29 -13.31 -5.18
C PRO A 44 -12.91 -12.93 -3.74
N SER A 45 -13.71 -13.37 -2.76
CA SER A 45 -13.45 -13.15 -1.33
C SER A 45 -12.55 -14.21 -0.69
N TYR A 46 -12.13 -15.25 -1.45
CA TYR A 46 -11.20 -16.26 -0.93
C TYR A 46 -9.81 -15.63 -0.71
N GLU A 47 -9.21 -15.98 0.38
CA GLU A 47 -7.82 -15.67 0.71
C GLU A 47 -7.19 -16.89 1.39
N PRO A 48 -6.01 -17.33 0.93
CA PRO A 48 -5.31 -18.39 1.61
C PRO A 48 -4.96 -17.98 3.04
N GLY A 49 -4.89 -18.95 3.93
CA GLY A 49 -4.56 -18.71 5.32
C GLY A 49 -3.20 -18.04 5.52
N PRO A 50 -3.02 -17.39 6.67
CA PRO A 50 -1.77 -16.67 6.99
C PRO A 50 -0.52 -17.53 6.83
N ALA A 51 -0.60 -18.83 7.09
CA ALA A 51 0.52 -19.77 6.91
C ALA A 51 0.93 -19.96 5.43
N MET A 52 0.00 -19.71 4.49
CA MET A 52 0.25 -19.79 3.04
C MET A 52 0.51 -18.42 2.41
N SER A 53 0.22 -17.36 3.13
CA SER A 53 0.53 -15.97 2.74
C SER A 53 1.96 -15.67 3.15
N GLY A 54 2.76 -15.05 2.27
CA GLY A 54 4.09 -14.52 2.64
C GLY A 54 4.04 -13.42 3.71
N LEU A 55 2.84 -12.99 4.12
CA LEU A 55 2.58 -12.02 5.19
C LEU A 55 2.14 -12.68 6.50
N GLY A 56 1.98 -14.01 6.55
CA GLY A 56 1.43 -14.72 7.69
C GLY A 56 2.15 -14.44 9.01
N GLU A 57 3.46 -14.28 8.97
CA GLU A 57 4.27 -13.94 10.15
C GLU A 57 4.10 -12.49 10.64
N LEU A 58 3.47 -11.63 9.84
CA LEU A 58 3.25 -10.22 10.17
C LEU A 58 1.84 -9.97 10.73
N VAL A 59 0.91 -10.90 10.53
CA VAL A 59 -0.46 -10.80 11.03
C VAL A 59 -0.46 -10.89 12.56
N GLY A 60 -1.16 -9.96 13.22
CA GLY A 60 -1.19 -9.82 14.67
C GLY A 60 0.00 -9.07 15.28
N GLU A 61 1.12 -8.92 14.55
CA GLU A 61 2.30 -8.16 15.01
C GLU A 61 2.47 -6.85 14.26
N ALA A 62 2.75 -6.92 12.96
CA ALA A 62 2.93 -5.74 12.10
C ALA A 62 1.65 -5.32 11.38
N VAL A 63 0.71 -6.26 11.17
CA VAL A 63 -0.63 -5.99 10.64
C VAL A 63 -1.61 -6.23 11.78
N VAL A 64 -2.17 -5.17 12.33
CA VAL A 64 -3.09 -5.22 13.48
C VAL A 64 -4.49 -4.78 13.02
N GLN A 65 -5.44 -5.69 13.12
CA GLN A 65 -6.84 -5.36 12.87
C GLN A 65 -7.39 -4.63 14.10
N LEU A 66 -7.70 -3.35 13.97
CA LEU A 66 -8.27 -2.54 15.06
C LEU A 66 -9.77 -2.81 15.20
N ASP A 67 -10.47 -2.85 14.06
CA ASP A 67 -11.87 -3.21 13.96
C ASP A 67 -12.13 -3.77 12.52
N PRO A 68 -13.32 -4.29 12.22
CA PRO A 68 -13.60 -4.87 10.89
C PRO A 68 -13.30 -3.95 9.70
N ALA A 69 -13.26 -2.64 9.92
CA ALA A 69 -13.07 -1.64 8.87
C ALA A 69 -11.72 -0.92 8.94
N ARG A 70 -10.84 -1.22 9.93
CA ARG A 70 -9.57 -0.50 10.11
C ARG A 70 -8.41 -1.43 10.43
N VAL A 71 -7.33 -1.26 9.69
CA VAL A 71 -6.06 -1.97 9.86
C VAL A 71 -4.96 -0.96 10.18
N GLU A 72 -4.22 -1.20 11.25
CA GLU A 72 -3.01 -0.44 11.58
C GLU A 72 -1.77 -1.23 11.19
N LEU A 73 -0.83 -0.59 10.50
CA LEU A 73 0.44 -1.19 10.13
C LEU A 73 1.60 -0.63 10.95
N HIS A 74 2.37 -1.52 11.56
CA HIS A 74 3.62 -1.18 12.23
C HIS A 74 4.81 -1.37 11.27
N VAL A 75 5.33 -0.25 10.75
CA VAL A 75 6.42 -0.25 9.76
C VAL A 75 7.79 0.00 10.41
N ASP A 76 8.86 -0.50 9.78
CA ASP A 76 10.25 -0.36 10.22
C ASP A 76 10.97 0.84 9.60
N PHE A 77 10.33 1.54 8.68
CA PHE A 77 10.90 2.71 7.99
C PHE A 77 10.28 4.03 8.50
N PRO A 78 10.99 5.17 8.31
CA PRO A 78 10.52 6.46 8.78
C PRO A 78 9.27 6.93 7.99
N TRP A 79 8.35 7.61 8.68
CA TRP A 79 7.14 8.22 8.10
C TRP A 79 7.24 9.74 7.98
N ALA A 80 8.30 10.30 8.57
CA ALA A 80 8.71 11.70 8.44
C ALA A 80 10.23 11.81 8.64
N ARG A 81 10.84 12.84 8.09
CA ARG A 81 12.21 13.26 8.39
C ARG A 81 12.20 14.37 9.42
N VAL A 82 13.07 14.27 10.40
CA VAL A 82 13.37 15.34 11.35
C VAL A 82 14.75 15.90 10.97
N PRO A 83 14.88 17.21 10.65
CA PRO A 83 16.18 17.80 10.36
C PRO A 83 17.17 17.58 11.52
N GLY A 84 18.41 17.26 11.19
CA GLY A 84 19.48 17.07 12.19
C GLY A 84 19.54 15.69 12.86
N ARG A 85 18.59 14.80 12.62
CA ARG A 85 18.71 13.41 13.05
C ARG A 85 19.21 12.57 11.88
N PRO A 86 20.48 12.06 11.94
CA PRO A 86 20.95 11.12 10.92
C PRO A 86 19.96 9.95 10.87
N GLY A 87 19.59 9.54 9.65
CA GLY A 87 18.76 8.35 9.48
C GLY A 87 19.49 7.19 10.18
N VAL A 88 18.88 6.67 11.23
CA VAL A 88 19.45 5.55 11.98
C VAL A 88 19.50 4.36 11.03
N SER A 89 20.67 4.15 10.42
CA SER A 89 21.07 2.84 9.95
C SER A 89 21.19 2.00 11.22
N ARG A 90 20.20 1.21 11.52
CA ARG A 90 20.23 0.30 12.65
C ARG A 90 21.23 -0.78 12.29
N GLU A 91 22.44 -0.71 12.85
CA GLU A 91 23.28 -1.90 13.01
C GLU A 91 22.47 -2.95 13.79
N PRO A 92 22.59 -4.24 13.44
CA PRO A 92 21.95 -5.28 14.22
C PRO A 92 22.39 -5.13 15.68
N ALA A 93 21.50 -4.73 16.56
CA ALA A 93 21.78 -4.75 17.98
C ALA A 93 21.98 -6.19 18.41
N GLU A 94 23.04 -6.44 19.17
CA GLU A 94 23.25 -7.72 19.83
C GLU A 94 21.99 -8.10 20.64
N PRO A 95 21.64 -9.39 20.68
CA PRO A 95 20.44 -9.83 21.38
C PRO A 95 20.62 -9.64 22.89
N SER A 96 20.14 -8.53 23.41
CA SER A 96 19.94 -8.35 24.85
C SER A 96 18.55 -8.85 25.21
N GLU A 97 18.51 -9.68 26.21
CA GLU A 97 17.40 -10.34 26.91
C GLU A 97 15.95 -10.00 26.50
N VAL A 98 15.28 -11.03 25.98
CA VAL A 98 13.84 -11.38 26.12
C VAL A 98 12.84 -10.25 26.29
N GLY A 99 12.88 -9.26 25.41
CA GLY A 99 11.72 -8.50 25.05
C GLY A 99 11.31 -8.94 23.64
N ARG A 100 10.19 -9.61 23.44
CA ARG A 100 9.65 -9.92 22.11
C ARG A 100 9.50 -8.60 21.35
N THR A 101 10.51 -8.24 20.57
CA THR A 101 10.45 -7.08 19.68
C THR A 101 9.39 -7.41 18.64
N ARG A 102 8.22 -6.75 18.69
CA ARG A 102 7.16 -6.94 17.69
C ARG A 102 7.76 -6.80 16.30
N ARG A 103 7.49 -7.75 15.44
CA ARG A 103 7.89 -7.67 14.03
C ARG A 103 7.29 -6.41 13.41
N ARG A 104 8.05 -5.78 12.55
CA ARG A 104 7.63 -4.60 11.80
C ARG A 104 7.67 -4.89 10.32
N MET A 105 6.81 -4.23 9.59
CA MET A 105 6.68 -4.38 8.16
C MET A 105 7.74 -3.54 7.43
N SER A 106 8.55 -4.18 6.59
CA SER A 106 9.46 -3.50 5.69
C SER A 106 8.69 -2.86 4.52
N LEU A 107 9.34 -1.94 3.78
CA LEU A 107 8.75 -1.35 2.58
C LEU A 107 8.38 -2.41 1.53
N ARG A 108 9.19 -3.46 1.38
CA ARG A 108 8.89 -4.59 0.50
C ARG A 108 7.64 -5.34 0.96
N ALA A 109 7.53 -5.63 2.26
CA ALA A 109 6.37 -6.30 2.82
C ALA A 109 5.09 -5.46 2.68
N LEU A 110 5.18 -4.14 2.81
CA LEU A 110 4.07 -3.23 2.55
C LEU A 110 3.61 -3.30 1.08
N MET A 111 4.54 -3.36 0.12
CA MET A 111 4.18 -3.58 -1.28
C MET A 111 3.44 -4.91 -1.47
N HIS A 112 3.95 -6.01 -0.94
CA HIS A 112 3.27 -7.31 -1.02
C HIS A 112 1.88 -7.26 -0.41
N PHE A 113 1.74 -6.64 0.75
CA PHE A 113 0.46 -6.44 1.43
C PHE A 113 -0.56 -5.69 0.55
N LEU A 114 -0.16 -4.58 -0.04
CA LEU A 114 -1.05 -3.80 -0.93
C LEU A 114 -1.42 -4.59 -2.19
N PHE A 115 -0.47 -5.29 -2.81
CA PHE A 115 -0.72 -6.10 -4.00
C PHE A 115 -1.63 -7.29 -3.71
N GLU A 116 -1.47 -7.92 -2.55
CA GLU A 116 -2.32 -9.02 -2.12
C GLU A 116 -3.75 -8.54 -1.84
N ARG A 117 -3.91 -7.44 -1.10
CA ARG A 117 -5.22 -6.84 -0.84
C ARG A 117 -5.91 -6.34 -2.10
N ALA A 118 -5.15 -5.83 -3.07
CA ALA A 118 -5.66 -5.44 -4.38
C ALA A 118 -5.98 -6.65 -5.28
N GLY A 119 -5.67 -7.88 -4.86
CA GLY A 119 -5.91 -9.10 -5.63
C GLY A 119 -4.95 -9.30 -6.80
N PHE A 120 -3.81 -8.58 -6.86
CA PHE A 120 -2.87 -8.67 -7.96
C PHE A 120 -1.97 -9.92 -7.92
N ASN A 121 -1.91 -10.61 -6.79
CA ASN A 121 -1.30 -11.93 -6.66
C ASN A 121 -2.14 -13.06 -7.28
N ARG A 122 -3.37 -12.76 -7.72
CA ARG A 122 -4.27 -13.71 -8.39
C ARG A 122 -4.35 -13.40 -9.87
N TRP A 123 -4.42 -14.45 -10.66
CA TRP A 123 -4.61 -14.32 -12.11
C TRP A 123 -5.68 -15.31 -12.60
N SER A 124 -6.46 -14.87 -13.55
CA SER A 124 -7.37 -15.74 -14.32
C SER A 124 -7.31 -15.33 -15.80
N PRO A 125 -7.67 -16.22 -16.75
CA PRO A 125 -7.70 -15.89 -18.17
C PRO A 125 -8.58 -14.66 -18.50
N ALA A 126 -9.63 -14.42 -17.74
CA ALA A 126 -10.48 -13.25 -17.88
C ALA A 126 -9.79 -11.91 -17.59
N MET A 127 -8.63 -11.93 -16.97
CA MET A 127 -7.81 -10.76 -16.64
C MET A 127 -6.75 -10.45 -17.71
N ALA A 128 -6.61 -11.31 -18.74
CA ALA A 128 -5.66 -11.09 -19.80
C ALA A 128 -5.89 -9.74 -20.50
N GLY A 129 -4.84 -8.93 -20.63
CA GLY A 129 -4.90 -7.59 -21.22
C GLY A 129 -5.63 -6.50 -20.41
N LYS A 130 -6.22 -6.83 -19.26
CA LYS A 130 -6.99 -5.88 -18.44
C LYS A 130 -6.18 -5.21 -17.33
N ARG A 131 -4.98 -5.69 -17.02
CA ARG A 131 -4.10 -5.08 -16.01
C ARG A 131 -3.35 -3.88 -16.62
N ASN A 132 -3.99 -2.74 -16.62
CA ASN A 132 -3.44 -1.47 -17.06
C ASN A 132 -3.28 -0.51 -15.87
N GLN A 133 -2.71 0.68 -16.11
CA GLN A 133 -2.46 1.67 -15.07
C GLN A 133 -3.73 2.12 -14.35
N GLY A 134 -4.88 2.21 -15.02
CA GLY A 134 -6.14 2.59 -14.38
C GLY A 134 -6.59 1.54 -13.37
N VAL A 135 -6.42 0.26 -13.70
CA VAL A 135 -6.70 -0.86 -12.79
C VAL A 135 -5.75 -0.84 -11.59
N LEU A 136 -4.44 -0.65 -11.82
CA LEU A 136 -3.46 -0.53 -10.74
C LEU A 136 -3.79 0.65 -9.82
N HIS A 137 -4.02 1.84 -10.39
CA HIS A 137 -4.36 3.04 -9.65
C HIS A 137 -5.59 2.82 -8.76
N LYS A 138 -6.68 2.32 -9.36
CA LYS A 138 -7.94 2.08 -8.64
C LYS A 138 -7.77 1.11 -7.48
N TYR A 139 -7.33 -0.11 -7.77
CA TYR A 139 -7.35 -1.18 -6.76
C TYR A 139 -6.27 -1.04 -5.68
N LEU A 140 -5.13 -0.41 -5.98
CA LEU A 140 -4.13 -0.11 -4.94
C LEU A 140 -4.62 0.98 -3.98
N LEU A 141 -5.33 1.99 -4.46
CA LEU A 141 -5.93 3.01 -3.59
C LEU A 141 -7.08 2.42 -2.76
N GLU A 142 -7.95 1.61 -3.36
CA GLU A 142 -8.99 0.88 -2.62
C GLU A 142 -8.40 -0.04 -1.54
N ALA A 143 -7.29 -0.73 -1.84
CA ALA A 143 -6.59 -1.58 -0.88
C ALA A 143 -5.99 -0.81 0.31
N ALA A 144 -5.80 0.50 0.17
CA ALA A 144 -5.23 1.37 1.19
C ALA A 144 -6.29 2.15 2.00
N GLU A 145 -7.59 2.10 1.63
CA GLU A 145 -8.62 2.99 2.20
C GLU A 145 -8.84 2.80 3.70
N ASP A 146 -8.78 1.57 4.19
CA ASP A 146 -9.00 1.21 5.59
C ASP A 146 -7.70 0.95 6.36
N VAL A 147 -6.57 1.35 5.77
CA VAL A 147 -5.23 1.13 6.32
C VAL A 147 -4.66 2.42 6.88
N SER A 148 -4.07 2.34 8.07
CA SER A 148 -3.32 3.43 8.71
C SER A 148 -1.90 3.00 9.07
N VAL A 149 -1.01 3.98 9.17
CA VAL A 149 0.37 3.83 9.64
C VAL A 149 0.65 4.93 10.65
N LYS A 150 0.92 4.58 11.89
CA LYS A 150 1.13 5.55 12.99
C LYS A 150 -0.04 6.54 13.12
N GLY A 151 -1.26 6.05 12.98
CA GLY A 151 -2.49 6.85 13.06
C GLY A 151 -2.78 7.74 11.85
N VAL A 152 -1.95 7.70 10.80
CA VAL A 152 -2.16 8.44 9.55
C VAL A 152 -2.74 7.50 8.49
N ALA A 153 -3.83 7.88 7.84
CA ALA A 153 -4.41 7.08 6.77
C ALA A 153 -3.39 6.86 5.64
N LEU A 154 -3.22 5.61 5.22
CA LEU A 154 -2.24 5.28 4.18
C LEU A 154 -2.55 6.00 2.87
N THR A 155 -3.84 6.18 2.56
CA THR A 155 -4.28 6.94 1.40
C THR A 155 -3.78 8.38 1.37
N GLU A 156 -3.52 9.02 2.51
CA GLU A 156 -2.95 10.37 2.55
C GLU A 156 -1.49 10.41 2.10
N ARG A 157 -0.78 9.31 2.29
CA ARG A 157 0.67 9.18 2.05
C ARG A 157 1.02 8.26 0.89
N LEU A 158 0.04 7.63 0.26
CA LEU A 158 0.23 6.79 -0.93
C LEU A 158 -0.13 7.58 -2.18
N TYR A 159 0.80 7.65 -3.12
CA TYR A 159 0.57 8.16 -4.46
C TYR A 159 0.82 7.06 -5.50
N VAL A 160 -0.21 6.73 -6.26
CA VAL A 160 -0.15 5.87 -7.44
C VAL A 160 -0.51 6.75 -8.63
N PRO A 161 0.33 6.91 -9.66
CA PRO A 161 -0.01 7.75 -10.81
C PRO A 161 -1.31 7.30 -11.47
N GLU A 162 -2.18 8.24 -11.79
CA GLU A 162 -3.34 7.98 -12.66
C GLU A 162 -2.89 7.73 -14.11
N PRO A 163 -3.70 7.11 -14.98
CA PRO A 163 -3.36 6.96 -16.39
C PRO A 163 -3.03 8.30 -17.05
N PHE A 164 -1.90 8.38 -17.72
CA PHE A 164 -1.53 9.58 -18.46
C PHE A 164 -2.39 9.70 -19.72
N ILE A 165 -3.05 10.86 -19.85
CA ILE A 165 -3.83 11.25 -21.02
C ILE A 165 -3.36 12.65 -21.41
N GLU A 166 -2.89 12.82 -22.64
CA GLU A 166 -2.31 14.10 -23.11
C GLU A 166 -3.31 15.27 -22.98
N ALA A 167 -4.58 15.03 -23.30
CA ALA A 167 -5.63 16.04 -23.22
C ALA A 167 -5.90 16.57 -21.79
N THR A 168 -5.65 15.76 -20.76
CA THR A 168 -5.90 16.10 -19.36
C THR A 168 -4.63 16.17 -18.50
N LYS A 169 -3.47 16.28 -19.13
CA LYS A 169 -2.17 16.29 -18.43
C LYS A 169 -2.02 17.41 -17.40
N ALA A 170 -2.58 18.60 -17.69
CA ALA A 170 -2.52 19.75 -16.79
C ALA A 170 -3.33 19.49 -15.51
N ASP A 171 -4.53 18.91 -15.64
CA ASP A 171 -5.40 18.58 -14.53
C ASP A 171 -4.79 17.44 -13.68
N ALA A 172 -4.21 16.42 -14.33
CA ALA A 172 -3.50 15.34 -13.64
C ALA A 172 -2.29 15.88 -12.86
N ALA A 173 -1.53 16.81 -13.43
CA ALA A 173 -0.43 17.48 -12.75
C ALA A 173 -0.91 18.32 -11.56
N GLN A 174 -2.06 18.97 -11.68
CA GLN A 174 -2.66 19.75 -10.60
C GLN A 174 -3.11 18.83 -9.46
N ARG A 175 -3.88 17.77 -9.73
CA ARG A 175 -4.28 16.79 -8.72
C ARG A 175 -3.09 16.17 -8.00
N ARG A 176 -2.00 15.87 -8.73
CA ARG A 176 -0.76 15.38 -8.13
C ARG A 176 -0.14 16.39 -7.18
N ARG A 177 -0.05 17.67 -7.56
CA ARG A 177 0.48 18.75 -6.68
C ARG A 177 -0.34 18.89 -5.41
N GLU A 178 -1.66 18.85 -5.52
CA GLU A 178 -2.58 18.90 -4.38
C GLU A 178 -2.40 17.69 -3.46
N LYS A 179 -2.37 16.49 -4.05
CA LYS A 179 -2.15 15.25 -3.31
C LYS A 179 -0.82 15.23 -2.56
N LEU A 180 0.25 15.71 -3.19
CA LEU A 180 1.59 15.74 -2.61
C LEU A 180 1.85 17.01 -1.77
N ALA A 181 0.90 17.92 -1.65
CA ALA A 181 1.04 19.10 -0.78
C ALA A 181 1.27 18.74 0.69
N VAL A 182 0.81 17.56 1.11
CA VAL A 182 1.06 16.99 2.45
C VAL A 182 2.56 16.82 2.75
N LEU A 183 3.43 16.78 1.74
CA LEU A 183 4.89 16.66 1.89
C LEU A 183 5.58 17.99 2.24
N ARG A 184 4.85 19.11 2.24
CA ARG A 184 5.42 20.40 2.62
C ARG A 184 5.88 20.34 4.08
N PRO A 185 7.13 20.74 4.35
CA PRO A 185 7.63 20.78 5.71
C PRO A 185 6.76 21.67 6.60
N HIS A 186 6.46 21.21 7.81
CA HIS A 186 5.77 21.95 8.85
C HIS A 186 6.30 21.55 10.22
N ASP A 187 6.35 22.50 11.15
CA ASP A 187 6.78 22.28 12.53
C ASP A 187 8.11 21.50 12.67
N GLY A 188 9.08 21.79 11.79
CA GLY A 188 10.37 21.10 11.80
C GLY A 188 10.34 19.64 11.32
N HIS A 189 9.22 19.19 10.77
CA HIS A 189 9.06 17.85 10.21
C HIS A 189 8.87 17.90 8.70
N SER A 190 9.51 16.98 8.00
CA SER A 190 9.28 16.75 6.56
C SER A 190 8.56 15.42 6.40
N PRO A 191 7.25 15.43 6.17
CA PRO A 191 6.48 14.22 5.94
C PRO A 191 7.02 13.44 4.74
N LEU A 192 6.90 12.11 4.78
CA LEU A 192 7.26 11.22 3.67
C LEU A 192 6.00 10.61 3.08
N ALA A 193 6.02 10.31 1.79
CA ALA A 193 4.99 9.55 1.10
C ALA A 193 5.60 8.37 0.35
N LEU A 194 4.76 7.41 0.04
CA LEU A 194 5.06 6.28 -0.82
C LEU A 194 4.58 6.61 -2.23
N LEU A 195 5.47 6.51 -3.20
CA LEU A 195 5.12 6.53 -4.61
C LEU A 195 5.25 5.12 -5.16
N LEU A 196 4.17 4.60 -5.70
CA LEU A 196 4.11 3.30 -6.35
C LEU A 196 3.83 3.51 -7.84
N GLY A 197 4.81 3.21 -8.68
CA GLY A 197 4.70 3.42 -10.13
C GLY A 197 5.68 2.57 -10.92
N GLU A 198 5.44 2.45 -12.22
CA GLU A 198 6.30 1.69 -13.13
C GLU A 198 7.48 2.55 -13.56
N PHE A 199 8.69 2.00 -13.44
CA PHE A 199 9.91 2.65 -13.93
C PHE A 199 9.86 2.81 -15.45
N LYS A 200 10.18 4.01 -15.95
CA LYS A 200 10.23 4.32 -17.38
C LYS A 200 11.65 4.45 -17.89
N GLY A 201 12.51 5.06 -17.10
CA GLY A 201 13.90 5.33 -17.51
C GLY A 201 14.61 6.20 -16.49
N SER A 202 15.88 6.46 -16.73
CA SER A 202 16.72 7.29 -15.88
C SER A 202 17.77 8.05 -16.67
N ASP A 203 18.08 9.27 -16.22
CA ASP A 203 19.13 10.13 -16.74
C ASP A 203 20.09 10.55 -15.63
N ALA A 204 21.36 10.75 -15.97
CA ALA A 204 22.32 11.31 -15.03
C ALA A 204 21.93 12.74 -14.61
N ALA A 205 22.12 13.06 -13.34
CA ALA A 205 21.90 14.39 -12.78
C ALA A 205 23.02 14.77 -11.83
N VAL A 206 23.20 16.05 -11.60
CA VAL A 206 24.21 16.55 -10.64
C VAL A 206 23.93 15.96 -9.26
N GLY A 207 24.91 15.21 -8.73
CA GLY A 207 24.81 14.58 -7.41
C GLY A 207 23.95 13.31 -7.35
N GLY A 208 23.45 12.79 -8.51
CA GLY A 208 22.64 11.60 -8.49
C GLY A 208 22.06 11.20 -9.85
N CYS A 209 20.81 10.78 -9.81
CA CYS A 209 20.08 10.31 -10.97
C CYS A 209 18.68 10.90 -10.99
N ARG A 210 18.20 11.26 -12.16
CA ARG A 210 16.81 11.60 -12.42
C ARG A 210 16.09 10.36 -12.92
N VAL A 211 15.05 9.96 -12.23
CA VAL A 211 14.26 8.77 -12.54
C VAL A 211 12.88 9.19 -13.03
N TRP A 212 12.48 8.62 -14.14
CA TRP A 212 11.17 8.82 -14.74
C TRP A 212 10.24 7.66 -14.39
N VAL A 213 9.05 8.01 -13.96
CA VAL A 213 7.97 7.05 -13.68
C VAL A 213 6.93 7.17 -14.79
N LYS A 214 6.41 6.04 -15.28
CA LYS A 214 5.32 6.05 -16.25
C LYS A 214 4.11 6.80 -15.70
N HIS A 215 3.36 7.41 -16.58
CA HIS A 215 2.15 8.17 -16.29
C HIS A 215 2.37 9.47 -15.47
N MET A 216 3.63 9.87 -15.23
CA MET A 216 3.98 11.18 -14.66
C MET A 216 5.23 11.78 -15.35
N PRO A 217 5.19 12.04 -16.65
CA PRO A 217 6.37 12.45 -17.43
C PRO A 217 6.90 13.84 -17.06
N ASP A 218 6.09 14.67 -16.43
CA ASP A 218 6.39 16.05 -16.04
C ASP A 218 7.01 16.16 -14.63
N ALA A 219 7.14 15.04 -13.88
CA ALA A 219 7.60 15.03 -12.50
C ALA A 219 8.65 13.94 -12.25
N PRO A 220 9.89 14.12 -12.71
CA PRO A 220 10.97 13.18 -12.42
C PRO A 220 11.33 13.19 -10.94
N LEU A 221 11.76 12.03 -10.46
CA LEU A 221 12.28 11.85 -9.11
C LEU A 221 13.79 12.06 -9.12
N LEU A 222 14.31 12.85 -8.18
CA LEU A 222 15.75 13.01 -7.98
C LEU A 222 16.21 12.02 -6.91
N ILE A 223 17.11 11.13 -7.29
CA ILE A 223 17.68 10.10 -6.42
C ILE A 223 19.16 10.41 -6.20
N ALA A 224 19.56 10.55 -4.93
CA ALA A 224 20.94 10.76 -4.56
C ALA A 224 21.86 9.61 -5.08
N GLY A 225 23.07 9.94 -5.53
CA GLY A 225 23.97 9.00 -6.17
C GLY A 225 24.27 7.75 -5.35
N LYS A 226 24.45 7.89 -4.03
CA LYS A 226 24.62 6.73 -3.13
C LYS A 226 23.41 5.78 -3.14
N THR A 227 22.20 6.34 -3.17
CA THR A 227 20.96 5.54 -3.22
C THR A 227 20.81 4.89 -4.60
N TRP A 228 21.09 5.63 -5.67
CA TRP A 228 21.03 5.09 -7.03
C TRP A 228 21.99 3.93 -7.23
N ALA A 229 23.25 4.06 -6.80
CA ALA A 229 24.23 2.98 -6.86
C ALA A 229 23.83 1.71 -6.10
N ARG A 230 23.01 1.85 -5.05
CA ARG A 230 22.44 0.69 -4.34
C ARG A 230 21.32 0.03 -5.11
N ILE A 231 20.45 0.83 -5.75
CA ILE A 231 19.34 0.32 -6.56
C ILE A 231 19.85 -0.49 -7.75
N GLN A 232 20.95 -0.04 -8.38
CA GLN A 232 21.54 -0.72 -9.54
C GLN A 232 22.18 -2.08 -9.23
N LYS A 233 22.40 -2.40 -7.95
CA LYS A 233 23.00 -3.68 -7.51
C LYS A 233 21.97 -4.79 -7.25
N VAL A 234 20.69 -4.49 -7.36
CA VAL A 234 19.57 -5.42 -7.19
C VAL A 234 19.07 -5.87 -8.56
#